data_6e2b6073b12d7031508ef60170b10308
#
_entry.id   6e2b6073b12d7031508ef60170b10308
#
_cell.length_a   1.000
_cell.length_b   1.000
_cell.length_c   1.000
_cell.angle_alpha   90.00
_cell.angle_beta   90.00
_cell.angle_gamma   90.00
#
_symmetry.space_group_name_H-M   'P 1'
#
loop_
_entity.id
_entity.type
_entity.pdbx_description
1 polymer ?
#
loop_
_entity_poly.entity_id
_entity_poly.type
_entity_poly.pdbx_seq_one_letter_code
_entity_poly.pdbx_strand_id
1 'polypeptide(L)'
;LLLVDAVDGPMPQTRFVTKKALSLGLRPIVVLNKIDRPGARCDWVINQTFDLFANLGANDEQLDFPVVYASALNGYAKLKEEDSNDDMKPLFETVLSHVQAPEGDPSAPLQMQISALDYSSYTGRLAVGRVQNGTIKQGMSVSVMAGDKKISQGRINEVLGFKGLERVAIAEASAGDIIIISGIE
;
A
#
# COMPACT_ATOMS: atom_id res chain seq x y z
N LEU A 1 1.46 5.00 -4.59
CA LEU A 1 1.46 6.46 -4.68
C LEU A 1 2.89 6.98 -4.60
N LEU A 2 3.28 7.87 -5.52
CA LEU A 2 4.53 8.61 -5.48
C LEU A 2 4.22 10.06 -5.14
N LEU A 3 4.58 10.49 -3.93
CA LEU A 3 4.41 11.88 -3.51
C LEU A 3 5.59 12.72 -3.99
N VAL A 4 5.29 13.81 -4.67
CA VAL A 4 6.26 14.79 -5.16
C VAL A 4 5.87 16.18 -4.69
N ASP A 5 6.83 16.96 -4.21
CA ASP A 5 6.61 18.34 -3.78
C ASP A 5 6.39 19.25 -4.99
N ALA A 6 5.28 20.00 -5.02
CA ALA A 6 4.93 20.88 -6.14
C ALA A 6 5.87 22.08 -6.32
N VAL A 7 6.70 22.40 -5.32
CA VAL A 7 7.69 23.47 -5.36
C VAL A 7 9.08 22.94 -5.74
N ASP A 8 9.53 21.89 -5.04
CA ASP A 8 10.89 21.38 -5.14
C ASP A 8 11.07 20.32 -6.25
N GLY A 9 9.97 19.64 -6.63
CA GLY A 9 10.01 18.56 -7.61
C GLY A 9 10.59 17.25 -7.06
N PRO A 10 11.01 16.33 -7.96
CA PRO A 10 11.57 15.05 -7.55
C PRO A 10 12.93 15.23 -6.85
N MET A 11 13.04 14.73 -5.63
CA MET A 11 14.24 14.77 -4.80
C MET A 11 15.09 13.48 -4.98
N PRO A 12 16.34 13.42 -4.48
CA PRO A 12 17.17 12.22 -4.59
C PRO A 12 16.52 10.94 -4.05
N GLN A 13 15.78 11.05 -2.93
CA GLN A 13 15.01 9.92 -2.37
C GLN A 13 13.91 9.46 -3.33
N THR A 14 13.25 10.38 -4.03
CA THR A 14 12.23 10.08 -5.05
C THR A 14 12.85 9.19 -6.14
N ARG A 15 14.05 9.54 -6.62
CA ARG A 15 14.76 8.74 -7.63
C ARG A 15 15.02 7.31 -7.16
N PHE A 16 15.49 7.14 -5.94
CA PHE A 16 15.80 5.81 -5.38
C PHE A 16 14.55 4.92 -5.25
N VAL A 17 13.48 5.46 -4.66
CA VAL A 17 12.22 4.75 -4.47
C VAL A 17 11.56 4.42 -5.80
N THR A 18 11.54 5.38 -6.73
CA THR A 18 10.97 5.20 -8.07
C THR A 18 11.69 4.10 -8.84
N LYS A 19 13.04 4.09 -8.84
CA LYS A 19 13.83 3.03 -9.49
C LYS A 19 13.43 1.65 -8.98
N LYS A 20 13.26 1.52 -7.66
CA LYS A 20 12.85 0.26 -7.03
C LYS A 20 11.43 -0.15 -7.42
N ALA A 21 10.49 0.80 -7.41
CA ALA A 21 9.10 0.56 -7.78
C ALA A 21 8.96 0.13 -9.26
N LEU A 22 9.61 0.84 -10.17
CA LEU A 22 9.58 0.53 -11.61
C LEU A 22 10.19 -0.84 -11.89
N SER A 23 11.30 -1.21 -11.24
CA SER A 23 11.92 -2.54 -11.40
C SER A 23 11.06 -3.71 -10.91
N LEU A 24 10.09 -3.43 -10.05
CA LEU A 24 9.08 -4.40 -9.58
C LEU A 24 7.81 -4.42 -10.45
N GLY A 25 7.80 -3.68 -11.56
CA GLY A 25 6.66 -3.59 -12.46
C GLY A 25 5.49 -2.77 -11.92
N LEU A 26 5.69 -1.98 -10.85
CA LEU A 26 4.62 -1.17 -10.29
C LEU A 26 4.28 0.00 -11.23
N ARG A 27 2.98 0.31 -11.31
CA ARG A 27 2.45 1.47 -12.02
C ARG A 27 2.22 2.60 -11.02
N PRO A 28 2.99 3.70 -11.08
CA PRO A 28 2.87 4.77 -10.12
C PRO A 28 1.66 5.66 -10.39
N ILE A 29 1.05 6.16 -9.31
CA ILE A 29 0.17 7.33 -9.32
C ILE A 29 0.98 8.46 -8.73
N VAL A 30 1.17 9.54 -9.48
CA VAL A 30 1.93 10.71 -9.03
C VAL A 30 1.01 11.67 -8.29
N VAL A 31 1.34 11.98 -7.04
CA VAL A 31 0.61 12.94 -6.21
C VAL A 31 1.48 14.18 -6.01
N LEU A 32 1.12 15.26 -6.68
CA LEU A 32 1.74 16.58 -6.48
C LEU A 32 1.19 17.18 -5.20
N ASN A 33 1.97 17.11 -4.15
CA ASN A 33 1.56 17.65 -2.84
C ASN A 33 2.08 19.07 -2.63
N LYS A 34 1.40 19.80 -1.76
CA LYS A 34 1.71 21.20 -1.40
C LYS A 34 1.45 22.21 -2.53
N ILE A 35 0.42 21.94 -3.35
CA ILE A 35 0.02 22.89 -4.42
C ILE A 35 -0.49 24.23 -3.88
N ASP A 36 -0.83 24.29 -2.59
CA ASP A 36 -1.22 25.49 -1.86
C ASP A 36 -0.05 26.44 -1.55
N ARG A 37 1.20 25.99 -1.73
CA ARG A 37 2.37 26.82 -1.42
C ARG A 37 2.64 27.88 -2.50
N PRO A 38 3.06 29.09 -2.09
CA PRO A 38 3.62 30.06 -3.00
C PRO A 38 4.82 29.45 -3.75
N GLY A 39 4.82 29.57 -5.08
CA GLY A 39 5.88 29.02 -5.92
C GLY A 39 5.67 27.57 -6.35
N ALA A 40 4.51 26.97 -6.13
CA ALA A 40 4.13 25.70 -6.75
C ALA A 40 4.19 25.81 -8.29
N ARG A 41 4.80 24.82 -8.94
CA ARG A 41 5.09 24.77 -10.38
C ARG A 41 4.68 23.41 -10.94
N CYS A 42 3.39 23.13 -10.88
CA CYS A 42 2.87 21.77 -11.15
C CYS A 42 3.33 21.21 -12.50
N ASP A 43 3.18 21.96 -13.58
CA ASP A 43 3.60 21.52 -14.93
C ASP A 43 5.09 21.21 -15.01
N TRP A 44 5.92 22.05 -14.40
CA TRP A 44 7.36 21.80 -14.35
C TRP A 44 7.69 20.53 -13.58
N VAL A 45 7.02 20.29 -12.44
CA VAL A 45 7.23 19.10 -11.61
C VAL A 45 6.77 17.84 -12.33
N ILE A 46 5.65 17.89 -13.05
CA ILE A 46 5.17 16.77 -13.89
C ILE A 46 6.21 16.41 -14.95
N ASN A 47 6.72 17.40 -15.67
CA ASN A 47 7.75 17.17 -16.69
C ASN A 47 9.04 16.59 -16.08
N GLN A 48 9.51 17.11 -14.95
CA GLN A 48 10.68 16.56 -14.24
C GLN A 48 10.44 15.13 -13.75
N THR A 49 9.22 14.81 -13.35
CA THR A 49 8.86 13.43 -12.91
C THR A 49 8.79 12.50 -14.11
N PHE A 50 8.26 12.95 -15.23
CA PHE A 50 8.26 12.19 -16.48
C PHE A 50 9.68 11.90 -16.97
N ASP A 51 10.54 12.91 -17.01
CA ASP A 51 11.95 12.78 -17.38
C ASP A 51 12.68 11.80 -16.43
N LEU A 52 12.38 11.87 -15.14
CA LEU A 52 12.93 10.93 -14.16
C LEU A 52 12.53 9.49 -14.47
N PHE A 53 11.26 9.23 -14.79
CA PHE A 53 10.77 7.88 -15.11
C PHE A 53 11.39 7.37 -16.39
N ALA A 54 11.43 8.18 -17.46
CA ALA A 54 12.06 7.85 -18.72
C ALA A 54 13.55 7.50 -18.52
N ASN A 55 14.29 8.30 -17.76
CA ASN A 55 15.69 8.07 -17.44
C ASN A 55 15.94 6.83 -16.55
N LEU A 56 14.93 6.36 -15.85
CA LEU A 56 14.98 5.11 -15.07
C LEU A 56 14.56 3.87 -15.85
N GLY A 57 14.19 4.03 -17.13
CA GLY A 57 13.79 2.94 -18.01
C GLY A 57 12.35 2.47 -17.81
N ALA A 58 11.45 3.38 -17.44
CA ALA A 58 10.03 3.09 -17.36
C ALA A 58 9.47 2.68 -18.73
N ASN A 59 8.55 1.72 -18.76
CA ASN A 59 7.80 1.36 -19.95
C ASN A 59 6.63 2.31 -20.20
N ASP A 60 5.94 2.16 -21.36
CA ASP A 60 4.86 3.06 -21.77
C ASP A 60 3.72 3.10 -20.74
N GLU A 61 3.35 1.96 -20.14
CA GLU A 61 2.32 1.90 -19.10
C GLU A 61 2.71 2.62 -17.80
N GLN A 62 4.01 2.65 -17.51
CA GLN A 62 4.54 3.36 -16.35
C GLN A 62 4.72 4.85 -16.60
N LEU A 63 4.90 5.25 -17.86
CA LEU A 63 4.97 6.65 -18.30
C LEU A 63 3.57 7.29 -18.42
N ASP A 64 2.53 6.49 -18.65
CA ASP A 64 1.14 6.94 -18.66
C ASP A 64 0.55 6.95 -17.22
N PHE A 65 1.22 7.66 -16.32
CA PHE A 65 0.81 7.74 -14.94
C PHE A 65 -0.25 8.81 -14.70
N PRO A 66 -1.28 8.53 -13.90
CA PRO A 66 -2.23 9.54 -13.47
C PRO A 66 -1.58 10.53 -12.50
N VAL A 67 -1.99 11.79 -12.61
CA VAL A 67 -1.55 12.88 -11.74
C VAL A 67 -2.71 13.33 -10.86
N VAL A 68 -2.44 13.46 -9.56
CA VAL A 68 -3.36 14.02 -8.57
C VAL A 68 -2.70 15.22 -7.93
N TYR A 69 -3.38 16.35 -7.95
CA TYR A 69 -2.95 17.59 -7.28
C TYR A 69 -3.50 17.59 -5.86
N ALA A 70 -2.65 17.84 -4.85
CA ALA A 70 -3.08 17.72 -3.46
C ALA A 70 -2.45 18.76 -2.53
N SER A 71 -3.19 19.10 -1.49
CA SER A 71 -2.68 19.75 -0.29
C SER A 71 -3.04 18.89 0.92
N ALA A 72 -2.11 18.07 1.37
CA ALA A 72 -2.32 17.22 2.54
C ALA A 72 -2.54 18.05 3.82
N LEU A 73 -1.94 19.24 3.89
CA LEU A 73 -2.13 20.16 5.01
C LEU A 73 -3.58 20.66 5.12
N ASN A 74 -4.17 21.01 3.96
CA ASN A 74 -5.53 21.56 3.88
C ASN A 74 -6.58 20.44 3.64
N GLY A 75 -6.18 19.19 3.46
CA GLY A 75 -7.06 18.04 3.37
C GLY A 75 -7.86 17.93 2.08
N TYR A 76 -7.32 18.37 0.94
CA TYR A 76 -7.98 18.24 -0.36
C TYR A 76 -7.07 17.65 -1.45
N ALA A 77 -7.71 17.05 -2.45
CA ALA A 77 -7.08 16.59 -3.68
C ALA A 77 -7.98 16.91 -4.87
N LYS A 78 -7.40 17.02 -6.08
CA LYS A 78 -8.11 17.30 -7.31
C LYS A 78 -7.40 16.71 -8.54
N LEU A 79 -8.12 16.51 -9.63
CA LEU A 79 -7.59 15.92 -10.86
C LEU A 79 -7.10 17.00 -11.83
N LYS A 80 -7.61 18.22 -11.74
CA LYS A 80 -7.19 19.37 -12.52
C LYS A 80 -6.96 20.56 -11.60
N GLU A 81 -6.08 21.47 -12.00
CA GLU A 81 -5.76 22.64 -11.18
C GLU A 81 -6.96 23.56 -10.93
N GLU A 82 -7.88 23.64 -11.88
CA GLU A 82 -9.09 24.46 -11.80
C GLU A 82 -10.23 23.84 -10.96
N ASP A 83 -10.15 22.55 -10.59
CA ASP A 83 -11.16 21.91 -9.77
C ASP A 83 -11.25 22.52 -8.37
N SER A 84 -12.38 22.34 -7.70
CA SER A 84 -12.61 22.82 -6.32
C SER A 84 -11.71 22.11 -5.29
N ASN A 85 -11.47 22.76 -4.17
CA ASN A 85 -10.65 22.28 -3.06
C ASN A 85 -11.52 21.67 -1.95
N ASP A 86 -12.31 20.64 -2.25
CA ASP A 86 -13.35 20.15 -1.33
C ASP A 86 -12.81 19.12 -0.33
N ASP A 87 -12.30 18.00 -0.83
CA ASP A 87 -11.86 16.89 0.01
C ASP A 87 -10.78 16.02 -0.68
N MET A 88 -10.43 14.90 -0.05
CA MET A 88 -9.45 13.92 -0.58
C MET A 88 -10.06 12.85 -1.48
N LYS A 89 -11.36 12.92 -1.77
CA LYS A 89 -12.10 11.91 -2.54
C LYS A 89 -11.48 11.67 -3.94
N PRO A 90 -11.07 12.69 -4.71
CA PRO A 90 -10.43 12.46 -6.02
C PRO A 90 -9.18 11.57 -5.94
N LEU A 91 -8.36 11.69 -4.88
CA LEU A 91 -7.21 10.80 -4.67
C LEU A 91 -7.66 9.35 -4.44
N PHE A 92 -8.66 9.13 -3.58
CA PHE A 92 -9.15 7.78 -3.30
C PHE A 92 -9.81 7.14 -4.51
N GLU A 93 -10.58 7.89 -5.29
CA GLU A 93 -11.18 7.41 -6.54
C GLU A 93 -10.11 7.05 -7.58
N THR A 94 -9.03 7.84 -7.67
CA THR A 94 -7.89 7.51 -8.54
C THR A 94 -7.22 6.21 -8.10
N VAL A 95 -7.04 6.00 -6.80
CA VAL A 95 -6.50 4.74 -6.28
C VAL A 95 -7.41 3.56 -6.64
N LEU A 96 -8.71 3.67 -6.42
CA LEU A 96 -9.67 2.61 -6.72
C LEU A 96 -9.74 2.25 -8.21
N SER A 97 -9.51 3.22 -9.09
CA SER A 97 -9.57 3.01 -10.54
C SER A 97 -8.25 2.46 -11.14
N HIS A 98 -7.10 2.76 -10.52
CA HIS A 98 -5.78 2.43 -11.10
C HIS A 98 -5.04 1.31 -10.37
N VAL A 99 -5.34 1.07 -9.09
CA VAL A 99 -4.70 0.00 -8.34
C VAL A 99 -5.55 -1.26 -8.44
N GLN A 100 -4.94 -2.33 -8.95
CA GLN A 100 -5.61 -3.63 -9.02
C GLN A 100 -5.91 -4.16 -7.62
N ALA A 101 -7.11 -4.73 -7.45
CA ALA A 101 -7.46 -5.42 -6.23
C ALA A 101 -6.48 -6.60 -5.97
N PRO A 102 -6.23 -6.95 -4.70
CA PRO A 102 -5.42 -8.12 -4.40
C PRO A 102 -6.00 -9.38 -5.04
N GLU A 103 -5.14 -10.16 -5.69
CA GLU A 103 -5.50 -11.49 -6.18
C GLU A 103 -5.59 -12.46 -5.01
N GLY A 104 -6.50 -13.44 -5.11
CA GLY A 104 -6.67 -14.51 -4.14
C GLY A 104 -8.09 -15.08 -4.17
N ASP A 105 -8.23 -16.35 -3.82
CA ASP A 105 -9.53 -17.03 -3.74
C ASP A 105 -9.93 -17.23 -2.27
N PRO A 106 -10.96 -16.52 -1.76
CA PRO A 106 -11.43 -16.70 -0.39
C PRO A 106 -11.99 -18.08 -0.06
N SER A 107 -12.37 -18.87 -1.09
CA SER A 107 -12.90 -20.23 -0.95
C SER A 107 -11.83 -21.33 -0.96
N ALA A 108 -10.61 -20.98 -1.36
CA ALA A 108 -9.48 -21.91 -1.38
C ALA A 108 -8.97 -22.24 0.04
N PRO A 109 -8.13 -23.28 0.18
CA PRO A 109 -7.43 -23.54 1.45
C PRO A 109 -6.63 -22.31 1.92
N LEU A 110 -6.63 -22.09 3.24
CA LEU A 110 -5.92 -20.96 3.84
C LEU A 110 -4.43 -20.97 3.50
N GLN A 111 -3.97 -19.86 2.96
CA GLN A 111 -2.57 -19.56 2.76
C GLN A 111 -2.29 -18.12 3.19
N MET A 112 -1.44 -17.95 4.20
CA MET A 112 -1.02 -16.65 4.70
C MET A 112 0.50 -16.53 4.63
N GLN A 113 0.99 -15.47 4.02
CA GLN A 113 2.42 -15.17 3.97
C GLN A 113 2.78 -14.24 5.12
N ILE A 114 3.65 -14.71 6.03
CA ILE A 114 4.18 -13.88 7.11
C ILE A 114 5.34 -13.04 6.56
N SER A 115 5.23 -11.74 6.73
CA SER A 115 6.23 -10.76 6.27
C SER A 115 7.00 -10.09 7.40
N ALA A 116 6.44 -10.05 8.61
CA ALA A 116 7.07 -9.48 9.79
C ALA A 116 6.65 -10.21 11.07
N LEU A 117 7.52 -10.18 12.06
CA LEU A 117 7.22 -10.62 13.41
C LEU A 117 7.22 -9.42 14.34
N ASP A 118 6.30 -9.43 15.30
CA ASP A 118 6.19 -8.43 16.35
C ASP A 118 6.02 -9.15 17.71
N TYR A 119 6.01 -8.42 18.78
CA TYR A 119 5.88 -8.98 20.12
C TYR A 119 4.97 -8.10 20.99
N SER A 120 4.04 -8.74 21.65
CA SER A 120 3.20 -8.11 22.67
C SER A 120 3.56 -8.71 24.04
N SER A 121 3.73 -7.86 25.05
CA SER A 121 3.95 -8.32 26.43
C SER A 121 2.78 -9.13 26.98
N TYR A 122 1.61 -9.01 26.39
CA TYR A 122 0.39 -9.69 26.82
C TYR A 122 0.10 -10.99 26.06
N THR A 123 0.21 -10.97 24.72
CA THR A 123 -0.14 -12.11 23.84
C THR A 123 1.07 -12.86 23.29
N GLY A 124 2.28 -12.40 23.60
CA GLY A 124 3.53 -13.00 23.12
C GLY A 124 3.83 -12.64 21.68
N ARG A 125 4.32 -13.63 20.92
CA ARG A 125 4.73 -13.46 19.51
C ARG A 125 3.52 -13.17 18.63
N LEU A 126 3.67 -12.18 17.78
CA LEU A 126 2.69 -11.76 16.77
C LEU A 126 3.28 -11.96 15.37
N ALA A 127 2.51 -12.54 14.47
CA ALA A 127 2.89 -12.70 13.08
C ALA A 127 2.04 -11.75 12.22
N VAL A 128 2.70 -10.87 11.47
CA VAL A 128 2.08 -9.92 10.56
C VAL A 128 2.23 -10.43 9.14
N GLY A 129 1.16 -10.45 8.37
CA GLY A 129 1.22 -10.92 7.00
C GLY A 129 -0.05 -10.69 6.21
N ARG A 130 -0.01 -11.12 4.95
CA ARG A 130 -1.15 -11.06 4.03
C ARG A 130 -1.76 -12.45 3.85
N VAL A 131 -3.07 -12.51 3.91
CA VAL A 131 -3.84 -13.70 3.48
C VAL A 131 -3.79 -13.77 1.96
N GLN A 132 -3.12 -14.78 1.42
CA GLN A 132 -3.01 -14.99 -0.03
C GLN A 132 -4.24 -15.69 -0.57
N ASN A 133 -4.71 -16.72 0.13
CA ASN A 133 -5.89 -17.50 -0.22
C ASN A 133 -6.66 -17.92 1.04
N GLY A 134 -7.93 -18.23 0.85
CA GLY A 134 -8.80 -18.74 1.91
C GLY A 134 -9.26 -17.66 2.89
N THR A 135 -9.77 -18.14 4.00
CA THR A 135 -10.29 -17.31 5.11
C THR A 135 -9.68 -17.78 6.41
N ILE A 136 -9.30 -16.84 7.29
CA ILE A 136 -8.74 -17.12 8.60
C ILE A 136 -9.67 -16.59 9.70
N LYS A 137 -9.86 -17.39 10.76
CA LYS A 137 -10.69 -17.07 11.93
C LYS A 137 -9.97 -17.42 13.21
N GLN A 138 -10.36 -16.79 14.29
CA GLN A 138 -9.94 -17.17 15.63
C GLN A 138 -10.28 -18.65 15.89
N GLY A 139 -9.38 -19.36 16.57
CA GLY A 139 -9.56 -20.77 16.92
C GLY A 139 -9.21 -21.78 15.86
N MET A 140 -8.90 -21.36 14.62
CA MET A 140 -8.46 -22.27 13.57
C MET A 140 -7.12 -22.91 13.88
N SER A 141 -6.98 -24.19 13.53
CA SER A 141 -5.68 -24.90 13.56
C SER A 141 -5.00 -24.69 12.21
N VAL A 142 -3.74 -24.25 12.27
CA VAL A 142 -2.92 -23.95 11.07
C VAL A 142 -1.57 -24.62 11.16
N SER A 143 -0.98 -24.92 10.01
CA SER A 143 0.39 -25.41 9.90
C SER A 143 1.31 -24.25 9.50
N VAL A 144 2.46 -24.15 10.17
CA VAL A 144 3.53 -23.23 9.78
C VAL A 144 4.45 -23.94 8.81
N MET A 145 4.68 -23.30 7.68
CA MET A 145 5.49 -23.85 6.59
C MET A 145 6.74 -22.99 6.36
N ALA A 146 7.85 -23.63 6.01
CA ALA A 146 9.02 -22.98 5.41
C ALA A 146 9.31 -23.63 4.06
N GLY A 147 8.91 -22.98 2.98
CA GLY A 147 8.78 -23.62 1.70
C GLY A 147 7.79 -24.79 1.78
N ASP A 148 8.20 -25.96 1.34
CA ASP A 148 7.36 -27.17 1.35
C ASP A 148 7.41 -27.96 2.66
N LYS A 149 8.22 -27.52 3.63
CA LYS A 149 8.35 -28.23 4.91
C LYS A 149 7.41 -27.66 5.95
N LYS A 150 6.61 -28.52 6.58
CA LYS A 150 5.88 -28.20 7.79
C LYS A 150 6.88 -28.10 8.97
N ILE A 151 6.94 -26.92 9.60
CA ILE A 151 7.81 -26.66 10.76
C ILE A 151 7.07 -26.97 12.05
N SER A 152 5.86 -26.41 12.19
CA SER A 152 5.04 -26.56 13.39
C SER A 152 3.55 -26.53 13.06
N GLN A 153 2.74 -26.71 14.07
CA GLN A 153 1.30 -26.55 14.01
C GLN A 153 0.86 -25.76 15.23
N GLY A 154 -0.05 -24.82 15.02
CA GLY A 154 -0.57 -24.00 16.10
C GLY A 154 -2.06 -23.73 15.93
N ARG A 155 -2.64 -23.09 16.93
CA ARG A 155 -4.02 -22.61 16.91
C ARG A 155 -4.02 -21.09 16.97
N ILE A 156 -4.77 -20.46 16.12
CA ILE A 156 -4.93 -19.00 16.09
C ILE A 156 -5.67 -18.58 17.37
N ASN A 157 -5.01 -17.82 18.23
CA ASN A 157 -5.61 -17.29 19.44
C ASN A 157 -6.40 -16.01 19.15
N GLU A 158 -5.86 -15.15 18.30
CA GLU A 158 -6.47 -13.87 17.97
C GLU A 158 -6.14 -13.47 16.54
N VAL A 159 -7.09 -12.81 15.86
CA VAL A 159 -6.90 -12.17 14.56
C VAL A 159 -7.15 -10.68 14.74
N LEU A 160 -6.15 -9.86 14.39
CA LEU A 160 -6.24 -8.41 14.45
C LEU A 160 -6.14 -7.83 13.05
N GLY A 161 -7.07 -6.93 12.74
CA GLY A 161 -7.01 -6.07 11.56
C GLY A 161 -6.53 -4.67 11.92
N PHE A 162 -6.53 -3.79 10.93
CA PHE A 162 -6.16 -2.38 11.09
C PHE A 162 -7.38 -1.49 10.86
N LYS A 163 -7.63 -0.57 11.79
CA LYS A 163 -8.61 0.51 11.63
C LYS A 163 -7.87 1.83 11.79
N GLY A 164 -7.51 2.44 10.66
CA GLY A 164 -6.55 3.52 10.65
C GLY A 164 -5.18 3.02 11.13
N LEU A 165 -4.66 3.59 12.22
CA LEU A 165 -3.39 3.17 12.84
C LEU A 165 -3.59 2.17 13.99
N GLU A 166 -4.82 1.91 14.38
CA GLU A 166 -5.13 1.03 15.52
C GLU A 166 -5.27 -0.42 15.09
N ARG A 167 -4.81 -1.33 15.95
CA ARG A 167 -5.02 -2.77 15.83
C ARG A 167 -6.32 -3.13 16.53
N VAL A 168 -7.25 -3.71 15.80
CA VAL A 168 -8.57 -4.09 16.33
C VAL A 168 -8.82 -5.57 16.10
N ALA A 169 -9.41 -6.24 17.09
CA ALA A 169 -9.82 -7.63 16.94
C ALA A 169 -10.91 -7.74 15.86
N ILE A 170 -10.76 -8.71 14.97
CA ILE A 170 -11.73 -9.00 13.91
C ILE A 170 -12.14 -10.47 13.97
N ALA A 171 -13.37 -10.76 13.58
CA ALA A 171 -13.91 -12.12 13.63
C ALA A 171 -13.25 -13.03 12.58
N GLU A 172 -13.02 -12.49 11.39
CA GLU A 172 -12.42 -13.20 10.26
C GLU A 172 -11.70 -12.22 9.33
N ALA A 173 -10.78 -12.77 8.54
CA ALA A 173 -10.13 -12.08 7.42
C ALA A 173 -10.04 -13.03 6.22
N SER A 174 -10.00 -12.49 5.02
CA SER A 174 -10.02 -13.25 3.78
C SER A 174 -8.85 -12.90 2.85
N ALA A 175 -8.74 -13.62 1.77
CA ALA A 175 -7.73 -13.38 0.74
C ALA A 175 -7.65 -11.88 0.36
N GLY A 176 -6.43 -11.33 0.41
CA GLY A 176 -6.12 -9.92 0.18
C GLY A 176 -5.88 -9.12 1.45
N ASP A 177 -6.43 -9.51 2.61
CA ASP A 177 -6.29 -8.78 3.86
C ASP A 177 -4.87 -8.86 4.45
N ILE A 178 -4.42 -7.75 5.01
CA ILE A 178 -3.21 -7.69 5.83
C ILE A 178 -3.63 -7.71 7.29
N ILE A 179 -3.16 -8.71 8.03
CA ILE A 179 -3.59 -8.97 9.41
C ILE A 179 -2.42 -9.31 10.32
N ILE A 180 -2.73 -9.34 11.60
CA ILE A 180 -1.83 -9.83 12.65
C ILE A 180 -2.51 -11.03 13.30
N ILE A 181 -1.74 -12.07 13.54
CA ILE A 181 -2.22 -13.27 14.25
C ILE A 181 -1.33 -13.57 15.46
N SER A 182 -1.93 -14.15 16.50
CA SER A 182 -1.24 -14.68 17.68
C SER A 182 -1.55 -16.16 17.89
N GLY A 183 -0.77 -16.83 18.76
CA GLY A 183 -0.95 -18.25 19.10
C GLY A 183 -0.16 -19.23 18.25
N ILE A 184 0.79 -18.75 17.44
CA ILE A 184 1.69 -19.59 16.64
C ILE A 184 3.11 -19.36 17.16
N GLU A 185 3.80 -20.44 17.53
CA GLU A 185 5.20 -20.46 18.00
C GLU A 185 6.16 -20.90 16.88
#